data_e290f3039e4fe636f6be027f1f5076e8
#
_entry.id   e290f3039e4fe636f6be027f1f5076e8
#
_cell.length_a   1.000
_cell.length_b   1.000
_cell.length_c   1.000
_cell.angle_alpha   90.00
_cell.angle_beta   90.00
_cell.angle_gamma   90.00
#
_symmetry.space_group_name_H-M   'P 1'
#
loop_
_entity.id
_entity.type
_entity.pdbx_description
1 polymer ?
#
loop_
_entity_poly.entity_id
_entity_poly.type
_entity_poly.pdbx_seq_one_letter_code
_entity_poly.pdbx_strand_id
1 'polypeptide(L)'
;PFRIEQYYERFEFTTRYMLSSSDCESRTVGELLSFEPDARDRFSDLRCGYSESAGSRELREAIADLYESIDPDEVVVTSCAEEGIVLPPGSVP
;
A
#
# COMPACT_ATOMS: atom_id res chain seq x y z
N PRO A 1 24.28 -5.66 6.25
CA PRO A 1 23.00 -5.42 6.94
C PRO A 1 22.48 -4.02 6.63
N PHE A 2 21.18 -3.88 6.43
CA PHE A 2 20.53 -2.61 6.15
C PHE A 2 20.42 -1.80 7.45
N ARG A 3 21.26 -0.80 7.62
CA ARG A 3 21.45 -0.10 8.89
C ARG A 3 20.23 0.66 9.38
N ILE A 4 19.40 1.14 8.47
CA ILE A 4 18.20 1.91 8.81
C ILE A 4 17.14 1.01 9.48
N GLU A 5 16.98 -0.23 9.02
CA GLU A 5 16.10 -1.20 9.66
C GLU A 5 16.54 -1.54 11.08
N GLN A 6 17.85 -1.70 11.31
CA GLN A 6 18.39 -1.92 12.64
C GLN A 6 18.17 -0.73 13.58
N TYR A 7 18.17 0.49 13.03
CA TYR A 7 17.84 1.70 13.79
C TYR A 7 16.36 1.70 14.18
N TYR A 8 15.45 1.46 13.24
CA TYR A 8 14.02 1.42 13.52
C TYR A 8 13.64 0.28 14.46
N GLU A 9 14.13 -0.94 14.25
CA GLU A 9 13.93 -2.08 15.15
C GLU A 9 14.20 -1.73 16.62
N ARG A 10 15.22 -0.90 16.86
CA ARG A 10 15.61 -0.50 18.21
C ARG A 10 14.80 0.66 18.78
N PHE A 11 14.41 1.62 17.95
CA PHE A 11 13.92 2.90 18.43
C PHE A 11 12.47 3.20 18.09
N GLU A 12 11.90 2.60 17.06
CA GLU A 12 10.57 2.92 16.54
C GLU A 12 9.48 2.82 17.59
N PHE A 13 9.50 1.76 18.40
CA PHE A 13 8.47 1.51 19.41
C PHE A 13 8.86 1.92 20.83
N THR A 14 10.05 2.47 21.02
CA THR A 14 10.59 2.83 22.34
C THR A 14 10.79 4.32 22.53
N THR A 15 10.93 5.07 21.45
CA THR A 15 11.18 6.51 21.51
C THR A 15 9.86 7.28 21.60
N ARG A 16 9.80 8.22 22.55
CA ARG A 16 8.60 9.04 22.74
C ARG A 16 8.26 9.92 21.53
N TYR A 17 9.28 10.39 20.80
CA TYR A 17 9.14 11.23 19.60
C TYR A 17 10.06 10.72 18.51
N MET A 18 9.51 10.14 17.49
CA MET A 18 10.23 9.67 16.30
C MET A 18 10.18 10.74 15.20
N LEU A 19 11.26 11.52 15.08
CA LEU A 19 11.32 12.61 14.09
C LEU A 19 11.92 12.18 12.75
N SER A 20 12.38 10.94 12.65
CA SER A 20 12.99 10.38 11.43
C SER A 20 12.03 9.52 10.60
N SER A 21 10.83 9.28 11.08
CA SER A 21 9.79 8.57 10.33
C SER A 21 9.13 9.53 9.32
N SER A 22 8.91 9.05 8.10
CA SER A 22 8.15 9.74 7.07
C SER A 22 6.70 9.24 6.99
N ASP A 23 6.30 8.34 7.88
CA ASP A 23 4.98 7.74 7.90
C ASP A 23 3.92 8.74 8.33
N CYS A 24 2.74 8.62 7.76
CA CYS A 24 1.57 9.30 8.28
C CYS A 24 1.03 8.56 9.52
N GLU A 25 0.16 9.20 10.27
CA GLU A 25 -0.52 8.59 11.41
C GLU A 25 -1.30 7.35 10.97
N SER A 26 -1.05 6.23 11.64
CA SER A 26 -1.71 4.96 11.35
C SER A 26 -3.21 5.03 11.64
N ARG A 27 -4.00 4.39 10.79
CA ARG A 27 -5.45 4.25 10.95
C ARG A 27 -5.80 2.82 11.30
N THR A 28 -6.84 2.65 12.11
CA THR A 28 -7.43 1.34 12.31
C THR A 28 -8.23 0.90 11.08
N VAL A 29 -8.41 -0.40 10.89
CA VAL A 29 -9.30 -0.94 9.84
C VAL A 29 -10.71 -0.36 9.99
N GLY A 30 -11.20 -0.23 11.24
CA GLY A 30 -12.51 0.35 11.50
C GLY A 30 -12.66 1.81 11.06
N GLU A 31 -11.60 2.63 11.20
CA GLU A 31 -11.57 4.01 10.71
C GLU A 31 -11.56 4.04 9.18
N LEU A 32 -10.75 3.21 8.53
CA LEU A 32 -10.73 3.12 7.06
C LEU A 32 -12.10 2.73 6.50
N LEU A 33 -12.72 1.70 7.07
CA LEU A 33 -14.04 1.25 6.66
C LEU A 33 -15.17 2.25 6.97
N SER A 34 -14.91 3.29 7.77
CA SER A 34 -15.89 4.33 8.05
C SER A 34 -15.99 5.42 6.97
N PHE A 35 -15.07 5.46 6.02
CA PHE A 35 -15.10 6.43 4.94
C PHE A 35 -16.21 6.18 3.91
N GLU A 36 -16.67 4.93 3.79
CA GLU A 36 -17.76 4.55 2.89
C GLU A 36 -18.86 3.79 3.64
N PRO A 37 -20.14 4.05 3.38
CA PRO A 37 -21.25 3.47 4.13
C PRO A 37 -21.33 1.94 4.07
N ASP A 38 -20.96 1.33 2.93
CA ASP A 38 -21.04 -0.11 2.67
C ASP A 38 -19.69 -0.84 2.79
N ALA A 39 -18.63 -0.14 3.14
CA ALA A 39 -17.28 -0.71 3.16
C ALA A 39 -17.14 -1.90 4.13
N ARG A 40 -17.86 -1.91 5.23
CA ARG A 40 -17.83 -3.02 6.20
C ARG A 40 -18.42 -4.31 5.61
N ASP A 41 -19.53 -4.20 4.92
CA ASP A 41 -20.20 -5.34 4.30
C ASP A 41 -19.33 -5.85 3.13
N ARG A 42 -18.85 -4.98 2.26
CA ARG A 42 -17.91 -5.32 1.18
C ARG A 42 -16.64 -5.99 1.69
N PHE A 43 -16.06 -5.50 2.79
CA PHE A 43 -14.88 -6.10 3.40
C PHE A 43 -15.18 -7.50 3.98
N SER A 44 -16.35 -7.70 4.57
CA SER A 44 -16.76 -9.00 5.12
C SER A 44 -17.01 -10.04 4.02
N ASP A 45 -17.47 -9.59 2.86
CA ASP A 45 -17.72 -10.44 1.68
C ASP A 45 -16.50 -10.65 0.79
N LEU A 46 -15.36 -10.00 1.14
CA LEU A 46 -14.12 -10.10 0.38
C LEU A 46 -13.61 -11.54 0.33
N ARG A 47 -13.44 -12.06 -0.88
CA ARG A 47 -12.85 -13.38 -1.09
C ARG A 47 -11.33 -13.31 -1.05
N CYS A 48 -10.73 -14.06 -0.11
CA CYS A 48 -9.28 -14.24 -0.04
C CYS A 48 -8.86 -15.29 -1.09
N GLY A 49 -8.70 -14.86 -2.33
CA GLY A 49 -8.30 -15.71 -3.46
C GLY A 49 -7.29 -15.01 -4.36
N TYR A 50 -7.02 -15.60 -5.51
CA TYR A 50 -6.16 -14.97 -6.51
C TYR A 50 -6.87 -13.75 -7.13
N SER A 51 -6.09 -12.72 -7.38
CA SER A 51 -6.47 -11.55 -8.18
C SER A 51 -5.55 -11.46 -9.41
N GLU A 52 -5.75 -10.44 -10.23
CA GLU A 52 -4.91 -10.15 -11.40
C GLU A 52 -3.47 -9.86 -10.98
N SER A 53 -2.51 -10.31 -11.76
CA SER A 53 -1.08 -10.18 -11.45
C SER A 53 -0.60 -8.73 -11.27
N ALA A 54 -1.24 -7.78 -11.96
CA ALA A 54 -0.93 -6.36 -11.84
C ALA A 54 -1.74 -5.65 -10.72
N GLY A 55 -2.58 -6.38 -10.00
CA GLY A 55 -3.57 -5.84 -9.07
C GLY A 55 -4.96 -5.73 -9.70
N SER A 56 -6.01 -5.72 -8.88
CA SER A 56 -7.37 -5.65 -9.37
C SER A 56 -7.60 -4.41 -10.25
N ARG A 57 -8.41 -4.55 -11.28
CA ARG A 57 -8.73 -3.45 -12.21
C ARG A 57 -9.30 -2.25 -11.46
N GLU A 58 -10.23 -2.48 -10.53
CA GLU A 58 -10.85 -1.44 -9.72
C GLU A 58 -9.81 -0.61 -8.94
N LEU A 59 -8.83 -1.28 -8.31
CA LEU A 59 -7.77 -0.59 -7.57
C LEU A 59 -6.85 0.21 -8.49
N ARG A 60 -6.48 -0.36 -9.65
CA ARG A 60 -5.62 0.32 -10.62
C ARG A 60 -6.30 1.55 -11.23
N GLU A 61 -7.61 1.49 -11.49
CA GLU A 61 -8.42 2.64 -11.92
C GLU A 61 -8.43 3.73 -10.85
N ALA A 62 -8.71 3.38 -9.59
CA ALA A 62 -8.70 4.34 -8.48
C ALA A 62 -7.32 4.99 -8.26
N ILE A 63 -6.22 4.25 -8.49
CA ILE A 63 -4.87 4.81 -8.43
C ILE A 63 -4.62 5.76 -9.61
N ALA A 64 -4.97 5.35 -10.83
CA ALA A 64 -4.77 6.17 -12.03
C ALA A 64 -5.54 7.50 -11.96
N ASP A 65 -6.72 7.50 -11.37
CA ASP A 65 -7.53 8.71 -11.16
C ASP A 65 -6.86 9.78 -10.26
N LEU A 66 -5.81 9.42 -9.53
CA LEU A 66 -5.00 10.39 -8.76
C LEU A 66 -4.02 11.17 -9.64
N TYR A 67 -3.85 10.80 -10.90
CA TYR A 67 -2.87 11.35 -11.83
C TYR A 67 -3.53 11.85 -13.11
N GLU A 68 -2.98 12.89 -13.73
CA GLU A 68 -3.55 13.49 -14.95
C GLU A 68 -3.32 12.66 -16.24
N SER A 69 -2.32 11.78 -16.25
CA SER A 69 -1.86 11.12 -17.48
C SER A 69 -1.40 9.67 -17.30
N ILE A 70 -1.86 8.99 -16.27
CA ILE A 70 -1.57 7.58 -16.03
C ILE A 70 -2.78 6.74 -16.46
N ASP A 71 -2.54 5.80 -17.36
CA ASP A 71 -3.55 4.79 -17.71
C ASP A 71 -3.56 3.68 -16.64
N PRO A 72 -4.73 3.14 -16.26
CA PRO A 72 -4.79 1.97 -15.37
C PRO A 72 -3.94 0.78 -15.81
N ASP A 73 -3.64 0.63 -17.08
CA ASP A 73 -2.77 -0.43 -17.59
C ASP A 73 -1.27 -0.16 -17.37
N GLU A 74 -0.92 1.07 -16.99
CA GLU A 74 0.42 1.46 -16.57
C GLU A 74 0.64 1.34 -15.05
N VAL A 75 -0.39 0.94 -14.30
CA VAL A 75 -0.33 0.75 -12.84
C VAL A 75 -0.09 -0.72 -12.50
N VAL A 76 0.90 -0.97 -11.66
CA VAL A 76 1.14 -2.28 -11.04
C VAL A 76 1.11 -2.13 -9.52
N VAL A 77 0.30 -2.96 -8.87
CA VAL A 77 0.16 -2.99 -7.41
C VAL A 77 1.10 -4.05 -6.87
N THR A 78 1.96 -3.67 -5.93
CA THR A 78 2.87 -4.56 -5.21
C THR A 78 2.45 -4.70 -3.75
N SER A 79 2.91 -5.74 -3.07
CA SER A 79 2.57 -5.98 -1.66
C SER A 79 3.23 -4.96 -0.72
N CYS A 80 4.37 -4.39 -1.13
CA CYS A 80 5.09 -3.33 -0.41
C CYS A 80 5.95 -2.52 -1.38
N ALA A 81 6.39 -1.35 -0.93
CA ALA A 81 7.21 -0.44 -1.74
C ALA A 81 8.57 -1.06 -2.11
N GLU A 82 9.17 -1.84 -1.23
CA GLU A 82 10.45 -2.51 -1.44
C GLU A 82 10.39 -3.50 -2.62
N GLU A 83 9.28 -4.20 -2.79
CA GLU A 83 9.07 -5.08 -3.94
C GLU A 83 9.16 -4.29 -5.25
N GLY A 84 8.48 -3.14 -5.33
CA GLY A 84 8.55 -2.25 -6.49
C GLY A 84 9.94 -1.70 -6.77
N ILE A 85 10.74 -1.45 -5.72
CA ILE A 85 12.13 -0.95 -5.85
C ILE A 85 13.07 -2.05 -6.37
N VAL A 86 12.85 -3.30 -5.97
CA VAL A 86 13.72 -4.43 -6.33
C VAL A 86 13.43 -4.96 -7.73
N LEU A 87 12.21 -4.79 -8.23
CA LEU A 87 11.85 -5.20 -9.58
C LEU A 87 12.65 -4.41 -10.62
N PRO A 88 13.44 -5.06 -11.51
CA PRO A 88 14.20 -4.32 -12.50
C PRO A 88 13.28 -3.60 -13.50
N PRO A 89 13.67 -2.41 -13.97
CA PRO A 89 12.93 -1.71 -15.03
C PRO A 89 12.72 -2.62 -16.24
N GLY A 90 11.46 -2.78 -16.68
CA GLY A 90 11.09 -3.64 -17.79
C GLY A 90 10.76 -5.09 -17.41
N SER A 91 10.76 -5.45 -16.14
CA SER A 91 10.24 -6.76 -15.66
C SER A 91 8.72 -6.73 -15.41
N VAL A 92 8.15 -5.54 -15.43
CA VAL A 92 6.71 -5.32 -15.34
C VAL A 92 6.16 -5.20 -16.76
N PRO A 93 5.09 -5.92 -17.13
CA PRO A 93 4.52 -5.90 -18.47
C PRO A 93 4.00 -4.53 -18.87
#